data_99e068dc42f2b0aab30a17d4ef089630
#
_entry.id   99e068dc42f2b0aab30a17d4ef089630
#
_cell.length_a   1.000
_cell.length_b   1.000
_cell.length_c   1.000
_cell.angle_alpha   90.00
_cell.angle_beta   90.00
_cell.angle_gamma   90.00
#
_symmetry.space_group_name_H-M   'P 1'
#
loop_
_entity.id
_entity.type
_entity.pdbx_description
1 polymer ?
#
loop_
_entity_poly.entity_id
_entity_poly.type
_entity_poly.pdbx_seq_one_letter_code
_entity_poly.pdbx_strand_id
1 'polypeptide(L)'
;MSSSRPRLHVRLHYEGATRPSLILEAGSLNVLDLSERGLRYRQEFGPEPALGAKLEGILRLTSGETLPVRGTVVRVMRPAKPEDASVIEVAAHLTDVGIPSRVILSERKALQEPPAH
;
A
#
# COMPACT_ATOMS: atom_id res chain seq x y z
N MET A 1 -8.79 2.19 34.12
CA MET A 1 -9.38 1.74 32.87
C MET A 1 -8.68 2.40 31.70
N SER A 2 -8.11 1.62 30.87
CA SER A 2 -7.39 2.19 29.76
C SER A 2 -8.39 2.81 28.78
N SER A 3 -8.23 4.07 28.53
CA SER A 3 -8.98 4.75 27.51
C SER A 3 -8.33 4.51 26.16
N SER A 4 -7.95 3.28 25.87
CA SER A 4 -7.31 3.01 24.61
C SER A 4 -8.27 3.43 23.50
N ARG A 5 -7.82 4.36 22.70
CA ARG A 5 -8.56 4.73 21.50
C ARG A 5 -8.69 3.48 20.66
N PRO A 6 -9.88 3.19 20.12
CA PRO A 6 -9.98 2.11 19.17
C PRO A 6 -9.04 2.40 18.01
N ARG A 7 -8.21 1.42 17.69
CA ARG A 7 -7.32 1.56 16.53
C ARG A 7 -8.19 1.65 15.28
N LEU A 8 -7.77 2.51 14.38
CA LEU A 8 -8.43 2.62 13.10
C LEU A 8 -8.00 1.42 12.25
N HIS A 9 -8.87 0.41 12.16
CA HIS A 9 -8.61 -0.80 11.38
C HIS A 9 -9.18 -0.69 9.98
N VAL A 10 -9.00 0.45 9.35
CA VAL A 10 -9.48 0.66 8.00
C VAL A 10 -8.43 0.15 7.02
N ARG A 11 -8.85 -0.74 6.14
CA ARG A 11 -8.03 -1.18 5.02
C ARG A 11 -8.71 -0.70 3.74
N LEU A 12 -8.00 0.11 2.99
CA LEU A 12 -8.52 0.67 1.75
C LEU A 12 -8.12 -0.24 0.59
N HIS A 13 -9.09 -0.62 -0.23
CA HIS A 13 -8.87 -1.42 -1.44
C HIS A 13 -9.04 -0.52 -2.66
N TYR A 14 -8.05 -0.54 -3.52
CA TYR A 14 -8.06 0.26 -4.74
C TYR A 14 -8.28 -0.65 -5.93
N GLU A 15 -9.41 -0.53 -6.58
CA GLU A 15 -9.78 -1.38 -7.72
C GLU A 15 -9.71 -0.66 -9.06
N GLY A 16 -9.83 0.64 -9.07
CA GLY A 16 -9.87 1.42 -10.30
C GLY A 16 -8.49 1.80 -10.81
N ALA A 17 -8.48 2.65 -11.82
CA ALA A 17 -7.24 3.19 -12.38
C ALA A 17 -6.58 4.19 -11.44
N THR A 18 -7.36 4.86 -10.59
CA THR A 18 -6.84 5.84 -9.64
C THR A 18 -6.45 5.14 -8.37
N ARG A 19 -5.17 5.10 -8.09
CA ARG A 19 -4.64 4.43 -6.90
C ARG A 19 -3.30 5.05 -6.50
N PRO A 20 -2.89 4.88 -5.23
CA PRO A 20 -1.57 5.35 -4.81
C PRO A 20 -0.46 4.60 -5.53
N SER A 21 0.71 5.22 -5.56
CA SER A 21 1.90 4.61 -6.12
C SER A 21 2.95 4.49 -5.03
N LEU A 22 3.67 3.38 -5.04
CA LEU A 22 4.83 3.19 -4.19
C LEU A 22 6.07 3.39 -5.05
N ILE A 23 6.84 4.42 -4.75
CA ILE A 23 8.02 4.77 -5.53
C ILE A 23 9.24 4.22 -4.81
N LEU A 24 9.85 3.22 -5.43
CA LEU A 24 11.08 2.60 -4.95
C LEU A 24 12.23 3.00 -5.87
N GLU A 25 13.45 2.65 -5.47
CA GLU A 25 14.62 2.93 -6.31
C GLU A 25 14.47 2.32 -7.71
N ALA A 26 13.89 1.13 -7.78
CA ALA A 26 13.73 0.43 -9.06
C ALA A 26 12.59 0.95 -9.92
N GLY A 27 11.68 1.75 -9.37
CA GLY A 27 10.55 2.29 -10.13
C GLY A 27 9.30 2.48 -9.31
N SER A 28 8.22 2.79 -10.00
CA SER A 28 6.92 3.08 -9.37
C SER A 28 6.01 1.85 -9.49
N LEU A 29 5.37 1.49 -8.40
CA LEU A 29 4.51 0.31 -8.30
C LEU A 29 3.10 0.72 -7.86
N ASN A 30 2.11 -0.04 -8.31
CA ASN A 30 0.71 0.22 -7.96
C ASN A 30 0.39 -0.33 -6.58
N VAL A 31 -0.18 0.51 -5.72
CA VAL A 31 -0.65 0.09 -4.41
C VAL A 31 -2.06 -0.45 -4.56
N LEU A 32 -2.28 -1.64 -4.02
CA LEU A 32 -3.59 -2.33 -4.08
C LEU A 32 -4.40 -2.10 -2.81
N ASP A 33 -3.74 -2.13 -1.67
CA ASP A 33 -4.36 -1.93 -0.36
C ASP A 33 -3.49 -1.02 0.48
N LEU A 34 -4.14 -0.26 1.35
CA LEU A 34 -3.45 0.66 2.26
C LEU A 34 -4.15 0.67 3.60
N SER A 35 -3.37 0.62 4.68
CA SER A 35 -3.84 0.80 6.04
C SER A 35 -2.77 1.55 6.83
N GLU A 36 -3.04 1.87 8.10
CA GLU A 36 -2.07 2.60 8.92
C GLU A 36 -0.75 1.85 9.07
N ARG A 37 -0.80 0.52 9.14
CA ARG A 37 0.38 -0.29 9.43
C ARG A 37 0.77 -1.24 8.33
N GLY A 38 0.16 -1.11 7.16
CA GLY A 38 0.50 -2.02 6.08
C GLY A 38 0.08 -1.52 4.73
N LEU A 39 0.71 -2.09 3.72
CA LEU A 39 0.29 -1.87 2.34
C LEU A 39 0.55 -3.13 1.54
N ARG A 40 -0.15 -3.24 0.43
CA ARG A 40 0.04 -4.31 -0.52
C ARG A 40 0.20 -3.66 -1.89
N TYR A 41 1.17 -4.13 -2.65
CA TYR A 41 1.42 -3.57 -3.97
C TYR A 41 1.63 -4.68 -4.99
N ARG A 42 1.50 -4.31 -6.25
CA ARG A 42 1.66 -5.22 -7.37
C ARG A 42 3.01 -4.99 -8.02
N GLN A 43 3.76 -6.06 -8.21
CA GLN A 43 5.06 -6.00 -8.85
C GLN A 43 5.03 -6.82 -10.13
N GLU A 44 5.35 -6.18 -11.25
CA GLU A 44 5.32 -6.81 -12.56
C GLU A 44 6.72 -7.07 -13.13
N PHE A 45 7.73 -6.53 -12.48
CA PHE A 45 9.10 -6.64 -12.96
C PHE A 45 10.06 -6.58 -11.79
N GLY A 46 11.29 -7.00 -12.05
CA GLY A 46 12.34 -6.99 -11.03
C GLY A 46 12.37 -8.26 -10.21
N PRO A 47 13.36 -8.40 -9.34
CA PRO A 47 13.48 -9.59 -8.51
C PRO A 47 12.41 -9.66 -7.45
N GLU A 48 11.93 -10.88 -7.18
CA GLU A 48 10.97 -11.12 -6.11
C GLU A 48 11.62 -10.80 -4.76
N PRO A 49 11.00 -9.96 -3.92
CA PRO A 49 11.56 -9.67 -2.61
C PRO A 49 11.46 -10.89 -1.69
N ALA A 50 12.44 -11.06 -0.84
CA ALA A 50 12.42 -12.12 0.15
C ALA A 50 11.55 -11.72 1.33
N LEU A 51 10.96 -12.70 2.01
CA LEU A 51 10.26 -12.45 3.27
C LEU A 51 11.26 -11.86 4.27
N GLY A 52 10.86 -10.84 4.98
CA GLY A 52 11.72 -10.13 5.91
C GLY A 52 12.58 -9.06 5.27
N ALA A 53 12.56 -8.92 3.95
CA ALA A 53 13.32 -7.89 3.26
C ALA A 53 12.81 -6.51 3.68
N LYS A 54 13.73 -5.57 3.82
CA LYS A 54 13.38 -4.20 4.16
C LYS A 54 12.86 -3.46 2.94
N LEU A 55 11.82 -2.68 3.16
CA LEU A 55 11.21 -1.83 2.14
C LEU A 55 11.40 -0.39 2.55
N GLU A 56 11.83 0.43 1.62
CA GLU A 56 11.99 1.86 1.86
C GLU A 56 11.65 2.59 0.57
N GLY A 57 10.75 3.56 0.67
CA GLY A 57 10.32 4.30 -0.52
C GLY A 57 9.45 5.48 -0.19
N ILE A 58 8.82 6.01 -1.23
CA ILE A 58 7.90 7.13 -1.12
C ILE A 58 6.52 6.67 -1.57
N LEU A 59 5.54 6.88 -0.71
CA LEU A 59 4.15 6.62 -1.06
C LEU A 59 3.55 7.90 -1.62
N ARG A 60 3.07 7.84 -2.86
CA ARG A 60 2.33 8.96 -3.46
C ARG A 60 0.85 8.63 -3.41
N LEU A 61 0.12 9.45 -2.69
CA LEU A 61 -1.33 9.26 -2.50
C LEU A 61 -2.12 9.75 -3.71
N THR A 62 -3.40 9.39 -3.76
CA THR A 62 -4.27 9.81 -4.86
C THR A 62 -4.41 11.33 -4.96
N SER A 63 -4.25 12.02 -3.84
CA SER A 63 -4.26 13.49 -3.80
C SER A 63 -2.99 14.13 -4.36
N GLY A 64 -1.94 13.33 -4.55
CA GLY A 64 -0.62 13.83 -4.92
C GLY A 64 0.30 14.06 -3.73
N GLU A 65 -0.22 13.98 -2.51
CA GLU A 65 0.62 14.06 -1.31
C GLU A 65 1.60 12.89 -1.29
N THR A 66 2.82 13.14 -0.83
CA THR A 66 3.85 12.10 -0.73
C THR A 66 4.28 11.92 0.72
N LEU A 67 4.57 10.65 1.08
CA LEU A 67 5.01 10.27 2.42
C LEU A 67 6.17 9.29 2.30
N PRO A 68 7.23 9.48 3.09
CA PRO A 68 8.25 8.42 3.18
C PRO A 68 7.68 7.24 3.96
N VAL A 69 7.96 6.04 3.48
CA VAL A 69 7.51 4.81 4.15
C VAL A 69 8.66 3.84 4.31
N ARG A 70 8.64 3.10 5.39
CA ARG A 70 9.57 2.02 5.68
C ARG A 70 8.79 0.83 6.17
N GLY A 71 9.25 -0.35 5.81
CA GLY A 71 8.55 -1.55 6.22
C GLY A 71 9.36 -2.80 5.99
N THR A 72 8.68 -3.92 6.19
CA THR A 72 9.26 -5.25 6.03
C THR A 72 8.29 -6.08 5.22
N VAL A 73 8.81 -6.80 4.25
CA VAL A 73 8.00 -7.70 3.44
C VAL A 73 7.54 -8.88 4.30
N VAL A 74 6.23 -9.07 4.42
CA VAL A 74 5.65 -10.12 5.25
C VAL A 74 4.95 -11.20 4.45
N ARG A 75 4.64 -10.93 3.18
CA ARG A 75 3.98 -11.93 2.34
C ARG A 75 4.24 -11.63 0.87
N VAL A 76 4.43 -12.69 0.10
CA VAL A 76 4.51 -12.61 -1.36
C VAL A 76 3.50 -13.61 -1.89
N MET A 77 2.59 -13.14 -2.75
CA MET A 77 1.56 -14.00 -3.33
C MET A 77 1.67 -14.00 -4.84
N ARG A 78 1.57 -15.19 -5.41
CA ARG A 78 1.56 -15.35 -6.86
C ARG A 78 0.12 -15.49 -7.33
N PRO A 79 -0.21 -14.97 -8.52
CA PRO A 79 -1.55 -15.14 -9.06
C PRO A 79 -1.81 -16.62 -9.39
N ALA A 80 -3.08 -17.01 -9.31
CA ALA A 80 -3.48 -18.37 -9.61
C ALA A 80 -3.40 -18.69 -11.11
N LYS A 81 -3.47 -17.67 -11.96
CA LYS A 81 -3.49 -17.86 -13.41
C LYS A 81 -2.07 -17.91 -13.96
N PRO A 82 -1.71 -19.00 -14.69
CA PRO A 82 -0.37 -19.12 -15.25
C PRO A 82 0.06 -18.00 -16.18
N GLU A 83 -0.88 -17.40 -16.90
CA GLU A 83 -0.57 -16.31 -17.83
C GLU A 83 -0.08 -15.06 -17.11
N ASP A 84 -0.38 -14.93 -15.82
CA ASP A 84 0.05 -13.79 -15.00
C ASP A 84 1.24 -14.14 -14.10
N ALA A 85 1.99 -15.18 -14.44
CA ALA A 85 3.04 -15.69 -13.58
C ALA A 85 4.17 -14.69 -13.30
N SER A 86 4.33 -13.68 -14.14
CA SER A 86 5.34 -12.63 -13.94
C SER A 86 4.89 -11.57 -12.94
N VAL A 87 3.62 -11.60 -12.53
CA VAL A 87 3.04 -10.60 -11.64
C VAL A 87 2.92 -11.20 -10.24
N ILE A 88 3.38 -10.47 -9.24
CA ILE A 88 3.23 -10.90 -7.85
C ILE A 88 2.61 -9.76 -7.04
N GLU A 89 1.97 -10.13 -5.93
CA GLU A 89 1.47 -9.17 -4.95
C GLU A 89 2.33 -9.29 -3.71
N VAL A 90 2.82 -8.16 -3.24
CA VAL A 90 3.69 -8.10 -2.08
C VAL A 90 2.98 -7.34 -0.97
N ALA A 91 2.93 -7.92 0.21
CA ALA A 91 2.39 -7.26 1.38
C ALA A 91 3.56 -6.89 2.29
N ALA A 92 3.54 -5.65 2.78
CA ALA A 92 4.56 -5.15 3.69
C ALA A 92 3.91 -4.60 4.94
N HIS A 93 4.56 -4.86 6.07
CA HIS A 93 4.20 -4.27 7.35
C HIS A 93 5.03 -3.01 7.52
N LEU A 94 4.36 -1.88 7.76
CA LEU A 94 5.04 -0.60 7.89
C LEU A 94 5.60 -0.44 9.31
N THR A 95 6.84 0.00 9.37
CA THR A 95 7.53 0.24 10.64
C THR A 95 7.49 1.73 10.99
N ASP A 96 8.06 2.09 12.10
CA ASP A 96 8.07 3.46 12.60
C ASP A 96 6.65 3.98 12.84
N VAL A 97 6.33 5.14 12.31
CA VAL A 97 5.02 5.75 12.58
C VAL A 97 3.89 5.23 11.70
N GLY A 98 4.23 4.48 10.66
CA GLY A 98 3.22 4.01 9.71
C GLY A 98 2.61 5.17 8.92
N ILE A 99 1.36 4.98 8.49
CA ILE A 99 0.60 6.00 7.75
C ILE A 99 -0.29 6.75 8.72
N PRO A 100 -0.21 8.09 8.79
CA PRO A 100 -1.07 8.85 9.70
C PRO A 100 -2.56 8.59 9.44
N SER A 101 -3.34 8.55 10.52
CA SER A 101 -4.79 8.32 10.43
C SER A 101 -5.48 9.34 9.53
N ARG A 102 -5.04 10.61 9.56
CA ARG A 102 -5.63 11.65 8.71
C ARG A 102 -5.51 11.31 7.24
N VAL A 103 -4.42 10.67 6.87
CA VAL A 103 -4.17 10.27 5.47
C VAL A 103 -5.12 9.14 5.08
N ILE A 104 -5.26 8.14 5.95
CA ILE A 104 -6.18 7.03 5.70
C ILE A 104 -7.61 7.54 5.54
N LEU A 105 -8.04 8.45 6.42
CA LEU A 105 -9.38 9.01 6.35
C LEU A 105 -9.59 9.84 5.09
N SER A 106 -8.58 10.61 4.69
CA SER A 106 -8.64 11.41 3.46
C SER A 106 -8.74 10.52 2.23
N GLU A 107 -7.95 9.45 2.17
CA GLU A 107 -7.99 8.50 1.05
C GLU A 107 -9.33 7.75 1.03
N ARG A 108 -9.84 7.37 2.20
CA ARG A 108 -11.14 6.72 2.30
C ARG A 108 -12.24 7.62 1.75
N LYS A 109 -12.20 8.90 2.09
CA LYS A 109 -13.18 9.86 1.58
C LYS A 109 -13.09 9.97 0.07
N ALA A 110 -11.89 10.03 -0.49
CA ALA A 110 -11.70 10.10 -1.93
C ALA A 110 -12.28 8.88 -2.64
N LEU A 111 -12.16 7.68 -2.04
CA LEU A 111 -12.73 6.47 -2.59
C LEU A 111 -14.25 6.45 -2.55
N GLN A 112 -14.85 7.12 -1.59
CA GLN A 112 -16.30 7.15 -1.40
C GLN A 112 -16.98 8.24 -2.21
N GLU A 113 -16.24 9.24 -2.68
CA GLU A 113 -16.80 10.30 -3.48
C GLU A 113 -17.09 9.82 -4.89
N PRO A 114 -18.28 10.16 -5.45
CA PRO A 114 -18.54 9.84 -6.83
C PRO A 114 -17.59 10.62 -7.75
N PRO A 115 -17.25 10.06 -8.91
CA PRO A 115 -16.37 10.77 -9.84
C PRO A 115 -16.99 12.10 -10.24
N ALA A 116 -16.16 13.12 -10.31
CA ALA A 116 -16.59 14.44 -10.78
C ALA A 116 -16.91 14.35 -12.26
N HIS A 117 -17.98 14.96 -12.64
CA HIS A 117 -18.42 15.01 -14.03
C HIS A 117 -17.97 16.29 -14.69
#